data_80a9a08c92b7915711e2d8593217b6d7
#
_entry.id   80a9a08c92b7915711e2d8593217b6d7
#
_cell.length_a   1.000
_cell.length_b   1.000
_cell.length_c   1.000
_cell.angle_alpha   90.00
_cell.angle_beta   90.00
_cell.angle_gamma   90.00
#
_symmetry.space_group_name_H-M   'P 1'
#
loop_
_entity.id
_entity.type
_entity.pdbx_description
1 polymer ?
#
loop_
_entity_poly.entity_id
_entity_poly.type
_entity_poly.pdbx_seq_one_letter_code
_entity_poly.pdbx_strand_id
1 'polypeptide(L)'
;MFLFGVMVPITVFLAMQLFNDPEIFFATLMRSLGMGSTYAIVALGFVLIFKATQTVNFAQGALAVSGALFLSFAVADDHIPLTTIDNPINSLPGPDWFHWGVSLVLAMVFAAILGLVIERLTIRPMVGQPLFSVAVITLGLEIALRVFNNDTVKVEFRNVKVPWGIDGFQVGKETINYSIIAAMVTAAIAFVAVFI
;
A
#
# COMPACT_ATOMS: atom_id res chain seq x y z
N MET A 1 -33.58 -0.86 6.16
CA MET A 1 -34.17 -1.86 5.24
C MET A 1 -33.20 -2.25 4.10
N PHE A 2 -32.53 -1.31 3.44
CA PHE A 2 -31.56 -1.59 2.36
C PHE A 2 -30.36 -2.46 2.83
N LEU A 3 -29.81 -2.18 4.02
CA LEU A 3 -28.67 -2.91 4.59
C LEU A 3 -29.00 -4.41 4.80
N PHE A 4 -30.19 -4.71 5.31
CA PHE A 4 -30.67 -6.09 5.49
C PHE A 4 -30.86 -6.82 4.15
N GLY A 5 -31.35 -6.12 3.12
CA GLY A 5 -31.55 -6.67 1.78
C GLY A 5 -30.25 -7.08 1.08
N VAL A 6 -29.11 -6.49 1.46
CA VAL A 6 -27.80 -6.83 0.91
C VAL A 6 -27.05 -7.82 1.79
N MET A 7 -27.14 -7.67 3.11
CA MET A 7 -26.38 -8.51 4.05
C MET A 7 -26.91 -9.95 4.09
N VAL A 8 -28.23 -10.15 4.02
CA VAL A 8 -28.83 -11.49 4.05
C VAL A 8 -28.38 -12.38 2.88
N PRO A 9 -28.47 -11.96 1.60
CA PRO A 9 -27.96 -12.80 0.50
C PRO A 9 -26.45 -13.05 0.58
N ILE A 10 -25.66 -12.09 1.07
CA ILE A 10 -24.22 -12.28 1.25
C ILE A 10 -23.94 -13.34 2.31
N THR A 11 -24.60 -13.28 3.47
CA THR A 11 -24.40 -14.24 4.55
C THR A 11 -24.89 -15.65 4.15
N VAL A 12 -26.00 -15.75 3.42
CA VAL A 12 -26.50 -17.01 2.88
C VAL A 12 -25.51 -17.60 1.87
N PHE A 13 -24.99 -16.78 0.95
CA PHE A 13 -24.01 -17.21 -0.04
C PHE A 13 -22.72 -17.71 0.62
N LEU A 14 -22.19 -16.97 1.61
CA LEU A 14 -21.01 -17.36 2.37
C LEU A 14 -21.23 -18.67 3.15
N ALA A 15 -22.40 -18.84 3.76
CA ALA A 15 -22.76 -20.07 4.43
C ALA A 15 -22.83 -21.26 3.45
N MET A 16 -23.46 -21.07 2.29
CA MET A 16 -23.50 -22.10 1.24
C MET A 16 -22.09 -22.49 0.77
N GLN A 17 -21.19 -21.53 0.55
CA GLN A 17 -19.81 -21.84 0.19
C GLN A 17 -19.06 -22.61 1.29
N LEU A 18 -19.24 -22.23 2.55
CA LEU A 18 -18.61 -22.92 3.67
C LEU A 18 -19.03 -24.41 3.76
N PHE A 19 -20.31 -24.71 3.45
CA PHE A 19 -20.83 -26.09 3.51
C PHE A 19 -20.50 -26.90 2.26
N ASN A 20 -20.45 -26.29 1.08
CA ASN A 20 -20.21 -27.01 -0.17
C ASN A 20 -18.71 -27.22 -0.43
N ASP A 21 -17.89 -26.17 -0.25
CA ASP A 21 -16.46 -26.17 -0.56
C ASP A 21 -15.67 -25.39 0.51
N PRO A 22 -15.44 -25.98 1.70
CA PRO A 22 -14.79 -25.29 2.80
C PRO A 22 -13.36 -24.83 2.48
N GLU A 23 -12.62 -25.55 1.64
CA GLU A 23 -11.27 -25.19 1.23
C GLU A 23 -11.24 -23.87 0.43
N ILE A 24 -12.15 -23.73 -0.55
CA ILE A 24 -12.30 -22.50 -1.34
C ILE A 24 -12.76 -21.33 -0.46
N PHE A 25 -13.66 -21.61 0.49
CA PHE A 25 -14.12 -20.59 1.43
C PHE A 25 -12.97 -20.02 2.26
N PHE A 26 -12.14 -20.89 2.88
CA PHE A 26 -11.00 -20.46 3.68
C PHE A 26 -9.93 -19.74 2.86
N ALA A 27 -9.61 -20.21 1.65
CA ALA A 27 -8.67 -19.55 0.78
C ALA A 27 -9.15 -18.15 0.37
N THR A 28 -10.43 -18.00 0.03
CA THR A 28 -11.05 -16.73 -0.30
C THR A 28 -11.06 -15.79 0.91
N LEU A 29 -11.37 -16.28 2.09
CA LEU A 29 -11.34 -15.52 3.35
C LEU A 29 -9.93 -14.97 3.63
N MET A 30 -8.88 -15.80 3.51
CA MET A 30 -7.49 -15.38 3.72
C MET A 30 -7.07 -14.31 2.71
N ARG A 31 -7.41 -14.48 1.43
CA ARG A 31 -7.14 -13.47 0.38
C ARG A 31 -7.86 -12.16 0.68
N SER A 32 -9.11 -12.22 1.11
CA SER A 32 -9.92 -11.05 1.48
C SER A 32 -9.36 -10.34 2.70
N LEU A 33 -8.89 -11.07 3.71
CA LEU A 33 -8.23 -10.49 4.89
C LEU A 33 -6.91 -9.81 4.51
N GLY A 34 -6.12 -10.37 3.60
CA GLY A 34 -4.91 -9.72 3.08
C GLY A 34 -5.19 -8.40 2.36
N MET A 35 -6.20 -8.38 1.48
CA MET A 35 -6.64 -7.14 0.84
C MET A 35 -7.19 -6.15 1.87
N GLY A 36 -8.04 -6.60 2.78
CA GLY A 36 -8.58 -5.79 3.88
C GLY A 36 -7.48 -5.19 4.75
N SER A 37 -6.41 -5.93 5.02
CA SER A 37 -5.24 -5.45 5.76
C SER A 37 -4.52 -4.30 5.06
N THR A 38 -4.38 -4.37 3.74
CA THR A 38 -3.81 -3.28 2.95
C THR A 38 -4.66 -2.01 3.04
N TYR A 39 -5.97 -2.14 2.89
CA TYR A 39 -6.88 -1.00 3.09
C TYR A 39 -6.86 -0.46 4.53
N ALA A 40 -6.72 -1.34 5.52
CA ALA A 40 -6.62 -0.93 6.93
C ALA A 40 -5.38 -0.07 7.19
N ILE A 41 -4.21 -0.41 6.62
CA ILE A 41 -2.99 0.41 6.72
C ILE A 41 -3.20 1.79 6.09
N VAL A 42 -3.81 1.86 4.91
CA VAL A 42 -4.11 3.14 4.25
C VAL A 42 -5.08 3.97 5.08
N ALA A 43 -6.13 3.35 5.60
CA ALA A 43 -7.10 4.03 6.48
C ALA A 43 -6.46 4.53 7.77
N LEU A 44 -5.57 3.74 8.39
CA LEU A 44 -4.83 4.12 9.58
C LEU A 44 -3.97 5.38 9.32
N GLY A 45 -3.22 5.40 8.22
CA GLY A 45 -2.45 6.57 7.81
C GLY A 45 -3.35 7.81 7.61
N PHE A 46 -4.52 7.63 7.00
CA PHE A 46 -5.49 8.71 6.82
C PHE A 46 -5.98 9.29 8.16
N VAL A 47 -6.32 8.40 9.12
CA VAL A 47 -6.73 8.80 10.46
C VAL A 47 -5.62 9.53 11.20
N LEU A 48 -4.37 9.06 11.10
CA LEU A 48 -3.23 9.71 11.74
C LEU A 48 -3.00 11.13 11.22
N ILE A 49 -3.02 11.31 9.89
CA ILE A 49 -2.87 12.63 9.28
C ILE A 49 -4.01 13.54 9.72
N PHE A 50 -5.25 13.06 9.66
CA PHE A 50 -6.40 13.82 10.08
C PHE A 50 -6.33 14.22 11.57
N LYS A 51 -5.90 13.30 12.44
CA LYS A 51 -5.74 13.58 13.87
C LYS A 51 -4.65 14.63 14.14
N ALA A 52 -3.58 14.63 13.36
CA ALA A 52 -2.47 15.57 13.50
C ALA A 52 -2.78 16.95 12.92
N THR A 53 -3.45 17.02 11.78
CA THR A 53 -3.65 18.26 11.01
C THR A 53 -5.07 18.81 11.05
N GLN A 54 -6.04 18.02 11.52
CA GLN A 54 -7.49 18.29 11.45
C GLN A 54 -7.97 18.59 10.02
N THR A 55 -7.23 18.12 9.02
CA THR A 55 -7.53 18.30 7.60
C THR A 55 -7.52 16.97 6.87
N VAL A 56 -8.32 16.87 5.81
CA VAL A 56 -8.37 15.68 4.96
C VAL A 56 -7.31 15.81 3.87
N ASN A 57 -6.35 14.87 3.83
CA ASN A 57 -5.33 14.83 2.80
C ASN A 57 -5.68 13.78 1.74
N PHE A 58 -6.25 14.21 0.62
CA PHE A 58 -6.60 13.32 -0.49
C PHE A 58 -5.38 12.80 -1.27
N ALA A 59 -4.23 13.45 -1.17
CA ALA A 59 -3.00 13.03 -1.84
C ALA A 59 -2.32 11.81 -1.19
N GLN A 60 -2.79 11.34 -0.04
CA GLN A 60 -2.17 10.24 0.69
C GLN A 60 -2.06 8.96 -0.14
N GLY A 61 -3.10 8.62 -0.92
CA GLY A 61 -3.08 7.44 -1.79
C GLY A 61 -1.97 7.52 -2.85
N ALA A 62 -1.86 8.66 -3.52
CA ALA A 62 -0.82 8.89 -4.53
C ALA A 62 0.60 8.88 -3.92
N LEU A 63 0.76 9.41 -2.71
CA LEU A 63 2.01 9.32 -1.93
C LEU A 63 2.41 7.88 -1.62
N ALA A 64 1.46 7.06 -1.18
CA ALA A 64 1.70 5.64 -0.92
C ALA A 64 2.13 4.91 -2.20
N VAL A 65 1.49 5.20 -3.33
CA VAL A 65 1.87 4.67 -4.65
C VAL A 65 3.28 5.13 -5.05
N SER A 66 3.66 6.39 -4.82
CA SER A 66 5.02 6.87 -5.10
C SER A 66 6.08 6.10 -4.31
N GLY A 67 5.83 5.82 -3.02
CA GLY A 67 6.71 4.98 -2.19
C GLY A 67 6.82 3.54 -2.69
N ALA A 68 5.70 2.93 -3.08
CA ALA A 68 5.66 1.58 -3.62
C ALA A 68 6.38 1.48 -4.99
N LEU A 69 6.26 2.50 -5.83
CA LEU A 69 6.98 2.60 -7.10
C LEU A 69 8.49 2.72 -6.87
N PHE A 70 8.91 3.54 -5.92
CA PHE A 70 10.33 3.64 -5.58
C PHE A 70 10.88 2.29 -5.13
N LEU A 71 10.17 1.56 -4.27
CA LEU A 71 10.55 0.19 -3.87
C LEU A 71 10.66 -0.73 -5.10
N SER A 72 9.68 -0.68 -5.99
CA SER A 72 9.67 -1.50 -7.22
C SER A 72 10.89 -1.23 -8.11
N PHE A 73 11.26 0.03 -8.29
CA PHE A 73 12.47 0.40 -9.04
C PHE A 73 13.75 -0.05 -8.33
N ALA A 74 13.83 0.14 -7.01
CA ALA A 74 15.00 -0.22 -6.22
C ALA A 74 15.29 -1.73 -6.21
N VAL A 75 14.23 -2.56 -6.32
CA VAL A 75 14.35 -4.03 -6.26
C VAL A 75 14.43 -4.66 -7.65
N ALA A 76 13.77 -4.09 -8.66
CA ALA A 76 13.57 -4.76 -9.94
C ALA A 76 14.45 -4.25 -11.08
N ASP A 77 14.96 -3.03 -11.00
CA ASP A 77 15.70 -2.39 -12.08
C ASP A 77 17.20 -2.39 -11.84
N ASP A 78 17.95 -2.58 -12.93
CA ASP A 78 19.41 -2.48 -12.91
C ASP A 78 19.89 -1.04 -12.90
N HIS A 79 19.04 -0.07 -13.29
CA HIS A 79 19.36 1.35 -13.37
C HIS A 79 18.36 2.18 -12.55
N ILE A 80 18.82 3.32 -12.06
CA ILE A 80 17.95 4.31 -11.41
C ILE A 80 16.96 4.87 -12.46
N PRO A 81 15.66 4.97 -12.13
CA PRO A 81 14.64 5.49 -13.06
C PRO A 81 15.03 6.83 -13.66
N LEU A 82 14.78 7.01 -14.96
CA LEU A 82 15.06 8.21 -15.72
C LEU A 82 16.57 8.54 -15.88
N THR A 83 17.47 7.66 -15.46
CA THR A 83 18.93 7.83 -15.58
C THR A 83 19.58 6.59 -16.19
N THR A 84 20.83 6.71 -16.59
CA THR A 84 21.69 5.58 -17.04
C THR A 84 22.62 5.12 -15.91
N ILE A 85 22.38 5.56 -14.68
CA ILE A 85 23.22 5.21 -13.52
C ILE A 85 22.79 3.83 -13.00
N ASP A 86 23.77 2.94 -12.82
CA ASP A 86 23.52 1.63 -12.25
C ASP A 86 22.92 1.72 -10.85
N ASN A 87 22.01 0.81 -10.53
CA ASN A 87 21.40 0.76 -9.21
C ASN A 87 22.44 0.35 -8.16
N PRO A 88 22.79 1.25 -7.23
CA PRO A 88 23.84 0.97 -6.23
C PRO A 88 23.46 -0.16 -5.28
N ILE A 89 22.18 -0.50 -5.16
CA ILE A 89 21.71 -1.59 -4.28
C ILE A 89 22.14 -2.95 -4.85
N ASN A 90 22.17 -3.11 -6.18
CA ASN A 90 22.59 -4.34 -6.83
C ASN A 90 24.09 -4.64 -6.63
N SER A 91 24.90 -3.62 -6.30
CA SER A 91 26.33 -3.78 -6.01
C SER A 91 26.62 -4.17 -4.56
N LEU A 92 25.64 -4.15 -3.68
CA LEU A 92 25.82 -4.52 -2.26
C LEU A 92 26.07 -6.03 -2.15
N PRO A 93 27.04 -6.48 -1.35
CA PRO A 93 27.21 -7.90 -1.07
C PRO A 93 26.10 -8.38 -0.13
N GLY A 94 25.39 -9.45 -0.51
CA GLY A 94 24.38 -10.03 0.37
C GLY A 94 23.33 -10.88 -0.37
N PRO A 95 22.51 -11.61 0.37
CA PRO A 95 21.40 -12.37 -0.21
C PRO A 95 20.23 -11.46 -0.62
N ASP A 96 19.34 -11.96 -1.48
CA ASP A 96 18.22 -11.20 -2.04
C ASP A 96 17.30 -10.56 -0.99
N TRP A 97 17.08 -11.23 0.14
CA TRP A 97 16.28 -10.68 1.24
C TRP A 97 16.92 -9.45 1.89
N PHE A 98 18.28 -9.35 1.89
CA PHE A 98 19.00 -8.19 2.40
C PHE A 98 18.83 -6.99 1.44
N HIS A 99 19.00 -7.22 0.12
CA HIS A 99 18.78 -6.18 -0.89
C HIS A 99 17.33 -5.65 -0.84
N TRP A 100 16.37 -6.56 -0.70
CA TRP A 100 14.98 -6.19 -0.55
C TRP A 100 14.74 -5.36 0.72
N GLY A 101 15.32 -5.76 1.85
CA GLY A 101 15.23 -5.03 3.12
C GLY A 101 15.81 -3.62 3.03
N VAL A 102 16.99 -3.46 2.44
CA VAL A 102 17.60 -2.15 2.18
C VAL A 102 16.73 -1.29 1.29
N SER A 103 16.20 -1.86 0.19
CA SER A 103 15.29 -1.17 -0.73
C SER A 103 14.02 -0.71 -0.03
N LEU A 104 13.46 -1.53 0.87
CA LEU A 104 12.28 -1.17 1.66
C LEU A 104 12.56 0.02 2.57
N VAL A 105 13.69 0.01 3.31
CA VAL A 105 14.07 1.13 4.19
C VAL A 105 14.27 2.41 3.37
N LEU A 106 14.94 2.33 2.23
CA LEU A 106 15.13 3.47 1.33
C LEU A 106 13.81 3.99 0.78
N ALA A 107 12.88 3.11 0.42
CA ALA A 107 11.55 3.50 -0.02
C ALA A 107 10.74 4.19 1.09
N MET A 108 10.86 3.74 2.33
CA MET A 108 10.24 4.40 3.48
C MET A 108 10.83 5.80 3.71
N VAL A 109 12.17 5.94 3.64
CA VAL A 109 12.85 7.23 3.77
C VAL A 109 12.44 8.17 2.63
N PHE A 110 12.39 7.67 1.38
CA PHE A 110 11.92 8.44 0.23
C PHE A 110 10.48 8.94 0.42
N ALA A 111 9.58 8.04 0.81
CA ALA A 111 8.17 8.40 1.06
C ALA A 111 8.05 9.43 2.20
N ALA A 112 8.85 9.30 3.25
CA ALA A 112 8.88 10.25 4.36
C ALA A 112 9.38 11.64 3.90
N ILE A 113 10.46 11.69 3.13
CA ILE A 113 10.98 12.94 2.58
C ILE A 113 9.96 13.59 1.65
N LEU A 114 9.36 12.82 0.74
CA LEU A 114 8.33 13.30 -0.17
C LEU A 114 7.12 13.85 0.61
N GLY A 115 6.68 13.14 1.64
CA GLY A 115 5.61 13.58 2.53
C GLY A 115 5.95 14.90 3.26
N LEU A 116 7.18 15.03 3.78
CA LEU A 116 7.65 16.26 4.44
C LEU A 116 7.74 17.43 3.47
N VAL A 117 8.21 17.20 2.24
CA VAL A 117 8.24 18.24 1.20
C VAL A 117 6.84 18.75 0.88
N ILE A 118 5.91 17.83 0.69
CA ILE A 118 4.50 18.16 0.41
C ILE A 118 3.84 18.86 1.60
N GLU A 119 4.06 18.35 2.80
CA GLU A 119 3.55 19.01 4.02
C GLU A 119 4.05 20.45 4.09
N ARG A 120 5.35 20.67 3.90
CA ARG A 120 5.95 21.99 4.05
C ARG A 120 5.57 22.95 2.94
N LEU A 121 5.46 22.48 1.70
CA LEU A 121 5.18 23.34 0.53
C LEU A 121 3.69 23.56 0.29
N THR A 122 2.85 22.58 0.62
CA THR A 122 1.43 22.57 0.24
C THR A 122 0.51 22.67 1.45
N ILE A 123 0.68 21.81 2.46
CA ILE A 123 -0.28 21.73 3.57
C ILE A 123 -0.03 22.85 4.59
N ARG A 124 1.23 23.08 4.96
CA ARG A 124 1.59 24.05 5.98
C ARG A 124 1.16 25.50 5.67
N PRO A 125 1.30 26.00 4.41
CA PRO A 125 0.80 27.35 4.07
C PRO A 125 -0.72 27.47 4.14
N MET A 126 -1.44 26.34 4.16
CA MET A 126 -2.90 26.30 4.21
C MET A 126 -3.47 26.21 5.62
N VAL A 127 -2.61 26.18 6.63
CA VAL A 127 -3.06 26.19 8.05
C VAL A 127 -3.82 27.50 8.33
N GLY A 128 -5.05 27.36 8.84
CA GLY A 128 -5.95 28.48 9.10
C GLY A 128 -6.87 28.85 7.92
N GLN A 129 -6.73 28.21 6.77
CA GLN A 129 -7.66 28.35 5.66
C GLN A 129 -8.89 27.46 5.84
N PRO A 130 -10.02 27.77 5.14
CA PRO A 130 -11.20 26.91 5.18
C PRO A 130 -10.86 25.45 4.76
N LEU A 131 -11.46 24.48 5.45
CA LEU A 131 -11.25 23.05 5.17
C LEU A 131 -11.44 22.67 3.70
N PHE A 132 -12.39 23.33 3.02
CA PHE A 132 -12.65 23.13 1.60
C PHE A 132 -11.43 23.49 0.72
N SER A 133 -10.74 24.58 1.03
CA SER A 133 -9.54 25.01 0.27
C SER A 133 -8.42 23.99 0.40
N VAL A 134 -8.21 23.45 1.60
CA VAL A 134 -7.21 22.39 1.84
C VAL A 134 -7.58 21.11 1.08
N ALA A 135 -8.85 20.73 1.08
CA ALA A 135 -9.33 19.56 0.34
C ALA A 135 -9.08 19.71 -1.18
N VAL A 136 -9.40 20.86 -1.76
CA VAL A 136 -9.19 21.11 -3.21
C VAL A 136 -7.71 21.06 -3.58
N ILE A 137 -6.83 21.64 -2.77
CA ILE A 137 -5.38 21.61 -3.03
C ILE A 137 -4.82 20.19 -2.93
N THR A 138 -5.24 19.42 -1.94
CA THR A 138 -4.77 18.03 -1.81
C THR A 138 -5.32 17.12 -2.92
N LEU A 139 -6.51 17.39 -3.46
CA LEU A 139 -7.01 16.75 -4.68
C LEU A 139 -6.17 17.11 -5.91
N GLY A 140 -5.82 18.39 -6.08
CA GLY A 140 -4.93 18.81 -7.17
C GLY A 140 -3.55 18.14 -7.08
N LEU A 141 -3.00 18.04 -5.86
CA LEU A 141 -1.75 17.33 -5.59
C LEU A 141 -1.86 15.84 -5.88
N GLU A 142 -2.98 15.20 -5.52
CA GLU A 142 -3.26 13.79 -5.84
C GLU A 142 -3.19 13.55 -7.34
N ILE A 143 -3.86 14.39 -8.13
CA ILE A 143 -3.85 14.29 -9.59
C ILE A 143 -2.42 14.48 -10.14
N ALA A 144 -1.69 15.49 -9.68
CA ALA A 144 -0.32 15.76 -10.11
C ALA A 144 0.63 14.58 -9.81
N LEU A 145 0.57 14.03 -8.61
CA LEU A 145 1.36 12.86 -8.23
C LEU A 145 0.95 11.61 -9.02
N ARG A 146 -0.33 11.41 -9.26
CA ARG A 146 -0.84 10.29 -10.07
C ARG A 146 -0.31 10.34 -11.50
N VAL A 147 -0.36 11.51 -12.14
CA VAL A 147 0.19 11.71 -13.48
C VAL A 147 1.70 11.45 -13.48
N PHE A 148 2.43 12.03 -12.53
CA PHE A 148 3.88 11.79 -12.41
C PHE A 148 4.22 10.31 -12.23
N ASN A 149 3.51 9.61 -11.36
CA ASN A 149 3.70 8.18 -11.13
C ASN A 149 3.44 7.37 -12.41
N ASN A 150 2.35 7.65 -13.14
CA ASN A 150 2.02 6.97 -14.39
C ASN A 150 3.06 7.22 -15.49
N ASP A 151 3.52 8.44 -15.65
CA ASP A 151 4.54 8.79 -16.64
C ASP A 151 5.88 8.13 -16.34
N THR A 152 6.20 7.93 -15.05
CA THR A 152 7.43 7.26 -14.62
C THR A 152 7.40 5.77 -14.90
N VAL A 153 6.24 5.11 -14.74
CA VAL A 153 6.11 3.65 -14.91
C VAL A 153 6.01 3.25 -16.39
N LYS A 154 5.30 4.03 -17.20
CA LYS A 154 5.01 3.77 -18.64
C LYS A 154 4.34 2.42 -18.93
N VAL A 155 3.90 1.68 -17.93
CA VAL A 155 3.19 0.40 -18.01
C VAL A 155 2.05 0.37 -17.01
N GLU A 156 0.97 -0.36 -17.30
CA GLU A 156 -0.21 -0.42 -16.43
C GLU A 156 0.05 -1.20 -15.13
N PHE A 157 0.94 -2.20 -15.19
CA PHE A 157 1.22 -3.07 -14.05
C PHE A 157 2.72 -3.25 -13.88
N ARG A 158 3.19 -3.09 -12.64
CA ARG A 158 4.57 -3.32 -12.25
C ARG A 158 4.61 -4.25 -11.04
N ASN A 159 5.30 -5.38 -11.20
CA ASN A 159 5.48 -6.33 -10.11
C ASN A 159 6.68 -5.92 -9.24
N VAL A 160 6.46 -5.88 -7.93
CA VAL A 160 7.55 -5.79 -6.96
C VAL A 160 8.07 -7.20 -6.71
N LYS A 161 9.34 -7.46 -7.04
CA LYS A 161 9.99 -8.72 -6.69
C LYS A 161 10.05 -8.80 -5.15
N VAL A 162 9.50 -9.87 -4.60
CA VAL A 162 9.54 -10.14 -3.16
C VAL A 162 10.50 -11.30 -2.89
N PRO A 163 11.20 -11.35 -1.73
CA PRO A 163 12.21 -12.38 -1.47
C PRO A 163 11.66 -13.81 -1.42
N TRP A 164 10.37 -13.95 -1.12
CA TRP A 164 9.66 -15.24 -1.11
C TRP A 164 8.97 -15.59 -2.44
N GLY A 165 9.13 -14.78 -3.49
CA GLY A 165 8.57 -15.03 -4.82
C GLY A 165 7.05 -15.14 -4.80
N ILE A 166 6.55 -16.14 -5.53
CA ILE A 166 5.13 -16.52 -5.59
C ILE A 166 4.80 -17.66 -4.62
N ASP A 167 5.73 -18.04 -3.75
CA ASP A 167 5.59 -19.16 -2.84
C ASP A 167 4.49 -18.89 -1.80
N GLY A 168 3.88 -19.97 -1.35
CA GLY A 168 2.80 -19.94 -0.38
C GLY A 168 2.54 -21.31 0.22
N PHE A 169 1.63 -21.37 1.17
CA PHE A 169 1.15 -22.64 1.70
C PHE A 169 -0.14 -23.05 1.01
N GLN A 170 -0.31 -24.36 0.86
CA GLN A 170 -1.50 -24.93 0.23
C GLN A 170 -2.59 -25.19 1.28
N VAL A 171 -3.80 -24.74 0.97
CA VAL A 171 -5.02 -25.09 1.70
C VAL A 171 -5.90 -25.86 0.73
N GLY A 172 -5.85 -27.18 0.81
CA GLY A 172 -6.50 -28.05 -0.17
C GLY A 172 -5.91 -27.89 -1.57
N LYS A 173 -6.72 -27.42 -2.53
CA LYS A 173 -6.30 -27.16 -3.91
C LYS A 173 -5.84 -25.73 -4.17
N GLU A 174 -5.97 -24.85 -3.16
CA GLU A 174 -5.68 -23.43 -3.30
C GLU A 174 -4.36 -23.06 -2.63
N THR A 175 -3.60 -22.16 -3.28
CA THR A 175 -2.34 -21.64 -2.73
C THR A 175 -2.57 -20.24 -2.14
N ILE A 176 -2.15 -20.04 -0.90
CA ILE A 176 -2.17 -18.75 -0.20
C ILE A 176 -0.74 -18.22 -0.17
N ASN A 177 -0.48 -17.14 -0.90
CA ASN A 177 0.85 -16.55 -1.01
C ASN A 177 1.32 -15.95 0.32
N TYR A 178 2.59 -16.07 0.62
CA TYR A 178 3.21 -15.44 1.81
C TYR A 178 3.03 -13.92 1.84
N SER A 179 2.86 -13.26 0.70
CA SER A 179 2.57 -11.84 0.62
C SER A 179 1.28 -11.42 1.34
N ILE A 180 0.27 -12.30 1.36
CA ILE A 180 -1.00 -12.09 2.08
C ILE A 180 -0.75 -12.07 3.59
N ILE A 181 0.04 -13.01 4.08
CA ILE A 181 0.40 -13.10 5.50
C ILE A 181 1.24 -11.88 5.90
N ALA A 182 2.22 -11.51 5.06
CA ALA A 182 3.03 -10.32 5.29
C ALA A 182 2.19 -9.06 5.40
N ALA A 183 1.18 -8.89 4.53
CA ALA A 183 0.24 -7.76 4.60
C ALA A 183 -0.57 -7.75 5.92
N MET A 184 -1.04 -8.91 6.37
CA MET A 184 -1.77 -9.02 7.65
C MET A 184 -0.89 -8.71 8.85
N VAL A 185 0.34 -9.23 8.87
CA VAL A 185 1.30 -9.01 9.97
C VAL A 185 1.73 -7.54 10.02
N THR A 186 2.04 -6.93 8.89
CA THR A 186 2.42 -5.50 8.84
C THR A 186 1.26 -4.60 9.26
N ALA A 187 0.03 -4.93 8.89
CA ALA A 187 -1.15 -4.19 9.35
C ALA A 187 -1.35 -4.31 10.87
N ALA A 188 -1.19 -5.50 11.42
CA ALA A 188 -1.30 -5.72 12.86
C ALA A 188 -0.21 -4.96 13.64
N ILE A 189 1.05 -5.01 13.16
CA ILE A 189 2.17 -4.25 13.76
C ILE A 189 1.90 -2.75 13.70
N ALA A 190 1.47 -2.22 12.54
CA ALA A 190 1.15 -0.81 12.37
C ALA A 190 0.02 -0.37 13.31
N PHE A 191 -1.01 -1.20 13.45
CA PHE A 191 -2.12 -0.93 14.37
C PHE A 191 -1.64 -0.88 15.82
N VAL A 192 -0.87 -1.89 16.26
CA VAL A 192 -0.30 -1.94 17.61
C VAL A 192 0.59 -0.72 17.88
N ALA A 193 1.48 -0.36 16.94
CA ALA A 193 2.39 0.78 17.08
C ALA A 193 1.68 2.13 17.21
N VAL A 194 0.45 2.25 16.69
CA VAL A 194 -0.33 3.50 16.75
C VAL A 194 -1.18 3.60 18.00
N PHE A 195 -1.66 2.47 18.54
CA PHE A 195 -2.62 2.44 19.64
C PHE A 195 -2.02 2.05 21.00
N ILE A 196 -0.75 1.70 21.05
CA ILE A 196 0.03 1.46 22.26
C ILE A 196 1.12 2.52 22.44
#